data_98fc7940e71085747f70daed1e2ab05a
#
_entry.id   98fc7940e71085747f70daed1e2ab05a
#
_cell.length_a   1.000
_cell.length_b   1.000
_cell.length_c   1.000
_cell.angle_alpha   90.00
_cell.angle_beta   90.00
_cell.angle_gamma   90.00
#
_symmetry.space_group_name_H-M   'P 1'
#
loop_
_entity.id
_entity.type
_entity.pdbx_description
1 polymer ?
#
loop_
_entity_poly.entity_id
_entity_poly.type
_entity_poly.pdbx_seq_one_letter_code
_entity_poly.pdbx_strand_id
1 'polypeptide(L)'
;GMSWEALNNIASSDDLKLVIVVNDNERSYSPTIGGLAKYLNDFRTESFYKRAYRASKKFFSMFGPLGRLAYSTIRGAGKGLLGTFTPKSMFPNLDLKYIGPIDGHDQEAMEQALRQAKQYGAPVIVHAITQKGRGFTLAEDDVNDQYHAVGQIDPKTGKSLESSSGKSWTSVFADEVLEIARANERVVGITGAMLIPVGLHKFAKAFPNRVFDVGIAEQHAVTSSAGLAFGGLHPVVAIYATFANRAFDQILMDVALHNAGVTFVLDRAGVTGPDGASHHGMWDLALLQIVPGIEIAAPRDAIRLREELAEAIAIDDSPTVIRFPKGVAPVEIKELRRLPDGVDVLAEAPSKDVLLVAVGAMAPVALKVAELLSAHGIGATVVDPRWVVPVRKSVLDLASHHRLVVTLEDGVRVGGIGTRIRQDLRAAQIDTALNELGLPDEFLEHASRDEILDRVGLKAQDIAQEIVAQVLGSRVPHAKQIDEPSKDSRSTI
;
A
#
# COMPACT_ATOMS: atom_id res chain seq x y z
N GLY A 1 -7.00 13.68 3.97
CA GLY A 1 -7.30 13.67 5.39
C GLY A 1 -6.39 14.60 6.17
N MET A 2 -5.19 14.22 6.51
CA MET A 2 -4.24 15.02 7.35
C MET A 2 -3.86 16.38 6.77
N SER A 3 -4.09 16.61 5.48
CA SER A 3 -3.80 17.92 4.85
C SER A 3 -4.68 19.07 5.36
N TRP A 4 -5.84 18.77 5.94
CA TRP A 4 -6.75 19.81 6.45
C TRP A 4 -6.21 20.51 7.68
N GLU A 5 -5.70 19.78 8.66
CA GLU A 5 -5.10 20.33 9.86
C GLU A 5 -3.85 21.14 9.51
N ALA A 6 -3.06 20.66 8.53
CA ALA A 6 -1.93 21.41 8.02
C ALA A 6 -2.36 22.72 7.35
N LEU A 7 -3.39 22.70 6.50
CA LEU A 7 -3.92 23.90 5.85
C LEU A 7 -4.48 24.90 6.88
N ASN A 8 -5.21 24.43 7.88
CA ASN A 8 -5.73 25.27 8.95
C ASN A 8 -4.60 25.90 9.78
N ASN A 9 -3.55 25.14 10.10
CA ASN A 9 -2.39 25.66 10.81
C ASN A 9 -1.60 26.66 9.97
N ILE A 10 -1.38 26.37 8.67
CA ILE A 10 -0.73 27.30 7.73
C ILE A 10 -1.51 28.58 7.59
N ALA A 11 -2.84 28.50 7.50
CA ALA A 11 -3.72 29.65 7.35
C ALA A 11 -3.63 30.65 8.53
N SER A 12 -3.30 30.17 9.72
CA SER A 12 -3.13 31.00 10.93
C SER A 12 -1.72 31.56 11.11
N SER A 13 -0.81 31.33 10.15
CA SER A 13 0.62 31.67 10.27
C SER A 13 0.96 32.87 9.37
N ASP A 14 1.08 34.08 9.94
CA ASP A 14 1.35 35.31 9.17
C ASP A 14 2.78 35.37 8.57
N ASP A 15 3.75 34.76 9.23
CA ASP A 15 5.17 34.85 8.85
C ASP A 15 5.67 33.70 7.98
N LEU A 16 4.80 32.73 7.66
CA LEU A 16 5.19 31.52 6.93
C LEU A 16 5.27 31.78 5.41
N LYS A 17 6.48 31.75 4.84
CA LYS A 17 6.72 31.92 3.40
C LYS A 17 6.62 30.57 2.68
N LEU A 18 5.41 30.05 2.48
CA LEU A 18 5.16 28.73 1.90
C LEU A 18 4.42 28.83 0.56
N VAL A 19 4.90 28.13 -0.45
CA VAL A 19 4.20 27.94 -1.73
C VAL A 19 3.69 26.51 -1.80
N ILE A 20 2.36 26.36 -1.84
CA ILE A 20 1.68 25.07 -1.96
C ILE A 20 1.27 24.88 -3.42
N VAL A 21 1.87 23.94 -4.11
CA VAL A 21 1.47 23.61 -5.50
C VAL A 21 0.45 22.49 -5.48
N VAL A 22 -0.77 22.77 -5.97
CA VAL A 22 -1.82 21.79 -6.15
C VAL A 22 -1.81 21.37 -7.61
N ASN A 23 -1.33 20.15 -7.89
CA ASN A 23 -1.43 19.51 -9.19
C ASN A 23 -2.77 18.80 -9.31
N ASP A 24 -3.73 19.43 -9.99
CA ASP A 24 -5.06 18.91 -10.22
C ASP A 24 -5.14 18.18 -11.56
N ASN A 25 -5.08 16.85 -11.54
CA ASN A 25 -5.21 15.97 -12.70
C ASN A 25 -6.46 15.07 -12.65
N GLU A 26 -7.41 15.34 -11.74
CA GLU A 26 -8.69 14.66 -11.54
C GLU A 26 -8.64 13.23 -11.02
N ARG A 27 -7.46 12.61 -10.88
CA ARG A 27 -7.42 11.23 -10.39
C ARG A 27 -6.07 10.83 -9.77
N SER A 28 -6.14 9.77 -8.97
CA SER A 28 -5.00 8.96 -8.54
C SER A 28 -5.01 7.66 -9.36
N TYR A 29 -5.16 6.48 -8.75
CA TYR A 29 -5.59 5.28 -9.46
C TYR A 29 -7.07 5.41 -9.88
N SER A 30 -7.94 5.78 -8.94
CA SER A 30 -9.36 6.08 -9.21
C SER A 30 -9.57 7.58 -9.44
N PRO A 31 -10.68 7.98 -10.10
CA PRO A 31 -11.08 9.37 -10.18
C PRO A 31 -11.22 10.00 -8.79
N THR A 32 -10.83 11.26 -8.65
CA THR A 32 -11.01 12.00 -7.39
C THR A 32 -12.48 12.17 -7.06
N ILE A 33 -12.88 11.87 -5.82
CA ILE A 33 -14.28 11.91 -5.38
C ILE A 33 -14.48 12.93 -4.23
N GLY A 34 -15.75 13.16 -3.89
CA GLY A 34 -16.14 14.01 -2.77
C GLY A 34 -16.34 15.48 -3.10
N GLY A 35 -16.63 16.28 -2.05
CA GLY A 35 -16.96 17.70 -2.20
C GLY A 35 -15.85 18.55 -2.78
N LEU A 36 -14.59 18.27 -2.43
CA LEU A 36 -13.43 18.95 -2.98
C LEU A 36 -13.26 18.67 -4.48
N ALA A 37 -13.43 17.42 -4.91
CA ALA A 37 -13.39 17.05 -6.31
C ALA A 37 -14.47 17.75 -7.12
N LYS A 38 -15.71 17.76 -6.60
CA LYS A 38 -16.83 18.49 -7.23
C LYS A 38 -16.52 19.98 -7.32
N TYR A 39 -16.00 20.56 -6.26
CA TYR A 39 -15.60 21.96 -6.19
C TYR A 39 -14.50 22.29 -7.23
N LEU A 40 -13.44 21.47 -7.34
CA LEU A 40 -12.37 21.66 -8.32
C LEU A 40 -12.90 21.48 -9.76
N ASN A 41 -13.83 20.54 -9.96
CA ASN A 41 -14.45 20.30 -11.27
C ASN A 41 -15.37 21.46 -11.71
N ASP A 42 -16.05 22.11 -10.78
CA ASP A 42 -16.86 23.32 -11.08
C ASP A 42 -15.97 24.45 -11.64
N PHE A 43 -14.71 24.59 -11.18
CA PHE A 43 -13.74 25.51 -11.78
C PHE A 43 -13.33 25.14 -13.21
N ARG A 44 -13.22 23.84 -13.53
CA ARG A 44 -12.88 23.36 -14.86
C ARG A 44 -14.01 23.53 -15.85
N THR A 45 -15.25 23.32 -15.42
CA THR A 45 -16.44 23.34 -16.26
C THR A 45 -16.97 24.75 -16.54
N GLU A 46 -16.50 25.80 -15.87
CA GLU A 46 -16.82 27.17 -16.24
C GLU A 46 -16.32 27.51 -17.66
N SER A 47 -17.05 26.94 -18.62
CA SER A 47 -16.90 27.23 -20.05
C SER A 47 -16.96 28.71 -20.38
N PHE A 48 -17.50 29.53 -19.47
CA PHE A 48 -17.54 30.97 -19.54
C PHE A 48 -16.15 31.59 -19.43
N TYR A 49 -15.32 31.16 -18.47
CA TYR A 49 -13.96 31.68 -18.32
C TYR A 49 -13.07 31.33 -19.53
N LYS A 50 -13.15 30.07 -20.01
CA LYS A 50 -12.42 29.65 -21.21
C LYS A 50 -12.91 30.34 -22.50
N ARG A 51 -14.21 30.66 -22.60
CA ARG A 51 -14.77 31.43 -23.73
C ARG A 51 -14.41 32.91 -23.59
N ALA A 52 -14.56 33.50 -22.43
CA ALA A 52 -14.19 34.90 -22.16
C ALA A 52 -12.70 35.14 -22.37
N TYR A 53 -11.82 34.23 -21.89
CA TYR A 53 -10.38 34.31 -22.09
C TYR A 53 -10.00 34.17 -23.58
N ARG A 54 -10.56 33.20 -24.30
CA ARG A 54 -10.32 33.05 -25.73
C ARG A 54 -10.90 34.18 -26.54
N ALA A 55 -12.07 34.68 -26.21
CA ALA A 55 -12.70 35.82 -26.83
C ALA A 55 -11.93 37.11 -26.63
N SER A 56 -11.46 37.38 -25.38
CA SER A 56 -10.64 38.56 -25.07
C SER A 56 -9.30 38.51 -25.79
N LYS A 57 -8.62 37.36 -25.78
CA LYS A 57 -7.33 37.17 -26.52
C LYS A 57 -7.53 37.38 -28.03
N LYS A 58 -8.61 36.83 -28.57
CA LYS A 58 -8.95 36.98 -30.00
C LYS A 58 -9.33 38.41 -30.34
N PHE A 59 -10.12 39.08 -29.50
CA PHE A 59 -10.54 40.47 -29.65
C PHE A 59 -9.32 41.42 -29.64
N PHE A 60 -8.46 41.32 -28.66
CA PHE A 60 -7.27 42.19 -28.56
C PHE A 60 -6.20 41.85 -29.63
N SER A 61 -6.12 40.60 -30.10
CA SER A 61 -5.21 40.26 -31.19
C SER A 61 -5.62 40.84 -32.55
N MET A 62 -6.88 41.22 -32.74
CA MET A 62 -7.36 41.90 -33.96
C MET A 62 -6.81 43.34 -34.09
N PHE A 63 -6.37 43.95 -33.03
CA PHE A 63 -5.82 45.31 -33.01
C PHE A 63 -4.27 45.36 -33.07
N GLY A 64 -3.61 44.28 -33.44
CA GLY A 64 -2.16 44.20 -33.67
C GLY A 64 -1.30 44.54 -32.42
N PRO A 65 -0.15 45.27 -32.57
CA PRO A 65 0.75 45.59 -31.45
C PRO A 65 0.10 46.46 -30.37
N LEU A 66 -0.77 47.39 -30.77
CA LEU A 66 -1.53 48.27 -29.86
C LEU A 66 -2.54 47.50 -29.03
N GLY A 67 -3.20 46.50 -29.59
CA GLY A 67 -4.10 45.61 -28.84
C GLY A 67 -3.37 44.76 -27.81
N ARG A 68 -2.16 44.33 -28.11
CA ARG A 68 -1.31 43.60 -27.15
C ARG A 68 -0.88 44.48 -25.96
N LEU A 69 -0.55 45.74 -26.24
CA LEU A 69 -0.21 46.71 -25.17
C LEU A 69 -1.43 47.02 -24.30
N ALA A 70 -2.61 47.31 -24.92
CA ALA A 70 -3.85 47.52 -24.21
C ALA A 70 -4.28 46.30 -23.38
N TYR A 71 -4.10 45.05 -23.89
CA TYR A 71 -4.35 43.85 -23.17
C TYR A 71 -3.45 43.67 -21.93
N SER A 72 -2.15 44.03 -22.06
CA SER A 72 -1.21 44.01 -20.92
C SER A 72 -1.53 45.03 -19.86
N THR A 73 -2.01 46.22 -20.25
CA THR A 73 -2.37 47.34 -19.34
C THR A 73 -3.69 47.08 -18.62
N ILE A 74 -4.70 46.55 -19.34
CA ILE A 74 -6.00 46.15 -18.76
C ILE A 74 -5.83 44.95 -17.85
N ARG A 75 -4.93 44.04 -18.16
CA ARG A 75 -4.55 42.91 -17.30
C ARG A 75 -3.89 43.38 -16.00
N GLY A 76 -3.14 44.47 -16.04
CA GLY A 76 -2.57 45.11 -14.85
C GLY A 76 -3.61 45.83 -13.97
N ALA A 77 -4.55 46.52 -14.61
CA ALA A 77 -5.64 47.30 -13.91
C ALA A 77 -6.84 46.43 -13.52
N GLY A 78 -7.12 45.36 -14.27
CA GLY A 78 -8.24 44.44 -14.04
C GLY A 78 -8.13 43.57 -12.80
N LYS A 79 -6.98 43.58 -12.12
CA LYS A 79 -6.79 42.85 -10.84
C LYS A 79 -7.74 43.28 -9.73
N GLY A 80 -8.31 44.50 -9.80
CA GLY A 80 -9.27 44.99 -8.81
C GLY A 80 -10.73 44.63 -9.10
N LEU A 81 -11.12 44.48 -10.38
CA LEU A 81 -12.52 44.20 -10.75
C LEU A 81 -12.80 42.69 -10.94
N LEU A 82 -11.79 41.89 -11.32
CA LEU A 82 -11.95 40.42 -11.46
C LEU A 82 -11.98 39.67 -10.12
N GLY A 83 -11.48 40.28 -9.05
CA GLY A 83 -11.56 39.72 -7.69
C GLY A 83 -12.99 39.62 -7.11
N THR A 84 -13.95 40.34 -7.71
CA THR A 84 -15.37 40.34 -7.28
C THR A 84 -16.20 39.23 -7.98
N PHE A 85 -15.67 38.58 -9.02
CA PHE A 85 -16.35 37.50 -9.77
C PHE A 85 -15.72 36.12 -9.60
N THR A 86 -14.76 35.97 -8.68
CA THR A 86 -14.30 34.64 -8.33
C THR A 86 -15.41 33.92 -7.56
N PRO A 87 -15.80 32.69 -7.98
CA PRO A 87 -16.71 31.87 -7.18
C PRO A 87 -16.18 31.80 -5.75
N LYS A 88 -17.06 31.82 -4.76
CA LYS A 88 -16.72 31.72 -3.32
C LYS A 88 -15.83 30.48 -3.14
N SER A 89 -14.52 30.65 -3.21
CA SER A 89 -13.57 29.54 -3.14
C SER A 89 -13.32 29.19 -1.68
N MET A 90 -13.19 27.93 -1.39
CA MET A 90 -12.90 27.42 -0.05
C MET A 90 -11.58 27.97 0.51
N PHE A 91 -10.57 28.12 -0.34
CA PHE A 91 -9.25 28.60 0.06
C PHE A 91 -9.19 30.07 0.48
N PRO A 92 -9.85 31.03 -0.21
CA PRO A 92 -9.98 32.40 0.30
C PRO A 92 -10.71 32.51 1.63
N ASN A 93 -11.63 31.59 1.96
CA ASN A 93 -12.29 31.59 3.26
C ASN A 93 -11.36 31.15 4.40
N LEU A 94 -10.22 30.52 4.07
CA LEU A 94 -9.13 30.19 5.00
C LEU A 94 -8.04 31.27 5.03
N ASP A 95 -8.28 32.43 4.41
CA ASP A 95 -7.33 33.55 4.29
C ASP A 95 -6.02 33.20 3.57
N LEU A 96 -6.00 32.09 2.83
CA LEU A 96 -4.87 31.66 2.01
C LEU A 96 -4.87 32.37 0.65
N LYS A 97 -3.75 32.92 0.25
CA LYS A 97 -3.57 33.48 -1.09
C LYS A 97 -3.68 32.36 -2.14
N TYR A 98 -4.37 32.66 -3.24
CA TYR A 98 -4.62 31.70 -4.31
C TYR A 98 -4.24 32.26 -5.67
N ILE A 99 -3.44 31.51 -6.43
CA ILE A 99 -3.05 31.78 -7.81
C ILE A 99 -3.50 30.60 -8.66
N GLY A 100 -4.39 30.84 -9.60
CA GLY A 100 -4.91 29.79 -10.49
C GLY A 100 -6.39 29.97 -10.84
N PRO A 101 -6.99 28.98 -11.51
CA PRO A 101 -6.34 27.79 -12.08
C PRO A 101 -5.42 28.16 -13.25
N ILE A 102 -4.28 27.46 -13.38
CA ILE A 102 -3.26 27.66 -14.41
C ILE A 102 -3.19 26.39 -15.27
N ASP A 103 -2.94 26.50 -16.56
CA ASP A 103 -2.58 25.35 -17.39
C ASP A 103 -1.20 24.84 -16.94
N GLY A 104 -1.18 23.70 -16.23
CA GLY A 104 0.05 23.10 -15.72
C GLY A 104 0.97 22.52 -16.81
N HIS A 105 0.53 22.47 -18.06
CA HIS A 105 1.34 22.11 -19.22
C HIS A 105 1.90 23.33 -19.97
N ASP A 106 1.55 24.54 -19.53
CA ASP A 106 2.16 25.80 -20.00
C ASP A 106 3.31 26.18 -19.06
N GLN A 107 4.53 25.85 -19.47
CA GLN A 107 5.72 26.07 -18.66
C GLN A 107 5.94 27.56 -18.32
N GLU A 108 5.68 28.48 -19.26
CA GLU A 108 5.85 29.91 -19.04
C GLU A 108 4.84 30.44 -17.99
N ALA A 109 3.57 30.01 -18.13
CA ALA A 109 2.53 30.38 -17.17
C ALA A 109 2.82 29.85 -15.77
N MET A 110 3.32 28.61 -15.65
CA MET A 110 3.74 28.01 -14.38
C MET A 110 4.92 28.77 -13.75
N GLU A 111 5.95 29.08 -14.54
CA GLU A 111 7.09 29.83 -14.03
C GLU A 111 6.69 31.22 -13.53
N GLN A 112 5.86 31.94 -14.27
CA GLN A 112 5.34 33.26 -13.85
C GLN A 112 4.54 33.16 -12.54
N ALA A 113 3.68 32.14 -12.41
CA ALA A 113 2.89 31.92 -11.22
C ALA A 113 3.74 31.61 -9.99
N LEU A 114 4.75 30.74 -10.14
CA LEU A 114 5.67 30.41 -9.05
C LEU A 114 6.53 31.63 -8.63
N ARG A 115 7.02 32.43 -9.58
CA ARG A 115 7.72 33.70 -9.31
C ARG A 115 6.82 34.66 -8.54
N GLN A 116 5.54 34.79 -8.95
CA GLN A 116 4.57 35.63 -8.28
C GLN A 116 4.28 35.10 -6.85
N ALA A 117 4.11 33.79 -6.69
CA ALA A 117 3.88 33.18 -5.38
C ALA A 117 5.06 33.44 -4.41
N LYS A 118 6.28 33.25 -4.89
CA LYS A 118 7.50 33.54 -4.10
C LYS A 118 7.58 34.98 -3.60
N GLN A 119 7.08 35.95 -4.37
CA GLN A 119 7.12 37.38 -4.02
C GLN A 119 6.07 37.78 -2.96
N TYR A 120 5.05 36.97 -2.71
CA TYR A 120 4.02 37.28 -1.74
C TYR A 120 4.52 37.35 -0.30
N GLY A 121 5.50 36.52 0.05
CA GLY A 121 6.05 36.45 1.41
C GLY A 121 5.09 35.93 2.48
N ALA A 122 3.99 35.28 2.07
CA ALA A 122 2.97 34.65 2.91
C ALA A 122 2.53 33.32 2.27
N PRO A 123 1.77 32.47 2.95
CA PRO A 123 1.27 31.22 2.38
C PRO A 123 0.46 31.43 1.11
N VAL A 124 0.81 30.75 0.03
CA VAL A 124 0.18 30.86 -1.30
C VAL A 124 -0.10 29.49 -1.87
N ILE A 125 -1.31 29.30 -2.37
CA ILE A 125 -1.69 28.12 -3.16
C ILE A 125 -1.54 28.46 -4.64
N VAL A 126 -0.75 27.66 -5.37
CA VAL A 126 -0.66 27.67 -6.83
C VAL A 126 -1.40 26.45 -7.37
N HIS A 127 -2.53 26.66 -8.02
CA HIS A 127 -3.39 25.61 -8.56
C HIS A 127 -3.09 25.40 -10.04
N ALA A 128 -2.45 24.27 -10.36
CA ALA A 128 -2.11 23.85 -11.70
C ALA A 128 -3.07 22.73 -12.17
N ILE A 129 -3.73 22.94 -13.30
CA ILE A 129 -4.56 21.94 -13.95
C ILE A 129 -3.70 21.18 -14.95
N THR A 130 -3.62 19.85 -14.79
CA THR A 130 -2.91 18.98 -15.72
C THR A 130 -3.84 17.91 -16.28
N GLN A 131 -3.37 17.21 -17.30
CA GLN A 131 -4.03 16.04 -17.87
C GLN A 131 -3.09 14.85 -17.67
N LYS A 132 -3.55 13.84 -16.94
CA LYS A 132 -2.80 12.60 -16.73
C LYS A 132 -2.63 11.85 -18.05
N GLY A 133 -1.46 11.29 -18.31
CA GLY A 133 -1.15 10.57 -19.55
C GLY A 133 -0.88 11.46 -20.77
N ARG A 134 -0.93 12.80 -20.64
CA ARG A 134 -0.80 13.74 -21.75
C ARG A 134 0.45 13.50 -22.59
N GLY A 135 0.25 13.46 -23.91
CA GLY A 135 1.30 13.22 -24.91
C GLY A 135 1.42 11.75 -25.32
N PHE A 136 0.68 10.85 -24.65
CA PHE A 136 0.61 9.45 -25.03
C PHE A 136 -0.85 9.00 -25.09
N THR A 137 -1.43 8.97 -26.30
CA THR A 137 -2.86 8.73 -26.53
C THR A 137 -3.37 7.46 -25.85
N LEU A 138 -2.57 6.38 -25.82
CA LEU A 138 -2.96 5.14 -25.16
C LEU A 138 -3.14 5.31 -23.64
N ALA A 139 -2.37 6.20 -23.01
CA ALA A 139 -2.54 6.51 -21.59
C ALA A 139 -3.71 7.51 -21.37
N GLU A 140 -3.89 8.48 -22.27
CA GLU A 140 -5.00 9.43 -22.17
C GLU A 140 -6.36 8.74 -22.29
N ASP A 141 -6.46 7.72 -23.14
CA ASP A 141 -7.68 6.96 -23.41
C ASP A 141 -7.89 5.77 -22.46
N ASP A 142 -6.90 5.43 -21.63
CA ASP A 142 -7.04 4.32 -20.69
C ASP A 142 -8.02 4.67 -19.57
N VAL A 143 -9.09 3.87 -19.49
CA VAL A 143 -10.19 4.08 -18.52
C VAL A 143 -9.85 3.57 -17.12
N ASN A 144 -8.85 2.69 -17.01
CA ASN A 144 -8.52 2.06 -15.72
C ASN A 144 -7.80 3.04 -14.81
N ASP A 145 -6.54 3.36 -15.12
CA ASP A 145 -5.71 4.21 -14.27
C ASP A 145 -4.88 5.24 -15.03
N GLN A 146 -5.09 5.36 -16.37
CA GLN A 146 -4.31 6.21 -17.26
C GLN A 146 -2.80 5.95 -17.13
N TYR A 147 -2.44 4.68 -17.09
CA TYR A 147 -1.05 4.22 -16.93
C TYR A 147 -0.36 4.81 -15.68
N HIS A 148 -1.10 4.90 -14.57
CA HIS A 148 -0.54 5.35 -13.30
C HIS A 148 0.60 4.45 -12.83
N ALA A 149 0.42 3.13 -12.97
CA ALA A 149 1.43 2.14 -12.71
C ALA A 149 1.40 1.08 -13.82
N VAL A 150 2.31 1.19 -14.76
CA VAL A 150 2.40 0.28 -15.92
C VAL A 150 3.78 -0.36 -15.95
N GLY A 151 3.84 -1.68 -16.21
CA GLY A 151 5.07 -2.42 -16.46
C GLY A 151 5.62 -2.16 -17.87
N GLN A 152 6.38 -3.12 -18.40
CA GLN A 152 6.88 -3.03 -19.77
C GLN A 152 5.72 -3.24 -20.77
N ILE A 153 5.56 -2.31 -21.67
CA ILE A 153 4.52 -2.32 -22.71
C ILE A 153 5.11 -2.18 -24.11
N ASP A 154 4.40 -2.70 -25.10
CA ASP A 154 4.62 -2.32 -26.49
C ASP A 154 4.09 -0.88 -26.68
N PRO A 155 4.94 0.10 -27.02
CA PRO A 155 4.53 1.50 -27.12
C PRO A 155 3.55 1.78 -28.26
N LYS A 156 3.41 0.85 -29.23
CA LYS A 156 2.45 1.00 -30.36
C LYS A 156 1.06 0.49 -30.00
N THR A 157 0.98 -0.55 -29.22
CA THR A 157 -0.29 -1.24 -28.90
C THR A 157 -0.75 -1.02 -27.48
N GLY A 158 0.12 -0.54 -26.58
CA GLY A 158 -0.16 -0.41 -25.15
C GLY A 158 -0.28 -1.73 -24.40
N LYS A 159 -0.07 -2.86 -25.06
CA LYS A 159 -0.18 -4.18 -24.45
C LYS A 159 1.06 -4.47 -23.58
N SER A 160 0.82 -5.08 -22.42
CA SER A 160 1.91 -5.56 -21.56
C SER A 160 2.78 -6.57 -22.32
N LEU A 161 4.09 -6.41 -22.22
CA LEU A 161 5.08 -7.40 -22.70
C LEU A 161 5.31 -8.51 -21.67
N GLU A 162 4.89 -8.29 -20.42
CA GLU A 162 4.97 -9.30 -19.38
C GLU A 162 3.82 -10.29 -19.53
N SER A 163 4.13 -11.53 -19.85
CA SER A 163 3.19 -12.66 -19.83
C SER A 163 3.33 -13.38 -18.50
N SER A 164 2.46 -13.13 -17.54
CA SER A 164 2.36 -13.98 -16.35
C SER A 164 1.42 -15.14 -16.63
N SER A 165 1.93 -16.39 -16.51
CA SER A 165 1.07 -17.57 -16.49
C SER A 165 0.58 -17.78 -15.05
N GLY A 166 -0.72 -17.60 -14.81
CA GLY A 166 -1.35 -17.83 -13.51
C GLY A 166 -2.19 -16.65 -13.02
N LYS A 167 -3.01 -16.90 -12.01
CA LYS A 167 -3.80 -15.84 -11.37
C LYS A 167 -2.93 -15.10 -10.35
N SER A 168 -3.00 -13.76 -10.36
CA SER A 168 -2.39 -12.97 -9.31
C SER A 168 -3.13 -13.15 -7.98
N TRP A 169 -2.44 -12.90 -6.87
CA TRP A 169 -3.04 -12.85 -5.54
C TRP A 169 -4.27 -11.95 -5.49
N THR A 170 -4.15 -10.74 -6.02
CA THR A 170 -5.27 -9.78 -6.14
C THR A 170 -6.45 -10.34 -6.94
N SER A 171 -6.18 -11.12 -8.01
CA SER A 171 -7.26 -11.75 -8.80
C SER A 171 -7.95 -12.87 -8.05
N VAL A 172 -7.21 -13.64 -7.24
CA VAL A 172 -7.79 -14.68 -6.37
C VAL A 172 -8.68 -14.04 -5.31
N PHE A 173 -8.20 -12.99 -4.64
CA PHE A 173 -9.00 -12.22 -3.70
C PHE A 173 -10.25 -11.63 -4.34
N ALA A 174 -10.11 -11.00 -5.54
CA ALA A 174 -11.24 -10.38 -6.25
C ALA A 174 -12.37 -11.38 -6.60
N ASP A 175 -11.99 -12.60 -6.96
CA ASP A 175 -12.94 -13.66 -7.23
C ASP A 175 -13.63 -14.11 -5.94
N GLU A 176 -12.85 -14.34 -4.87
CA GLU A 176 -13.37 -14.89 -3.61
C GLU A 176 -14.24 -13.91 -2.85
N VAL A 177 -13.83 -12.65 -2.72
CA VAL A 177 -14.66 -11.64 -2.03
C VAL A 177 -16.01 -11.42 -2.73
N LEU A 178 -16.05 -11.56 -4.06
CA LEU A 178 -17.31 -11.52 -4.80
C LEU A 178 -18.19 -12.71 -4.49
N GLU A 179 -17.64 -13.92 -4.44
CA GLU A 179 -18.42 -15.14 -4.10
C GLU A 179 -18.96 -15.07 -2.66
N ILE A 180 -18.13 -14.64 -1.71
CA ILE A 180 -18.56 -14.43 -0.32
C ILE A 180 -19.66 -13.36 -0.25
N ALA A 181 -19.49 -12.23 -0.98
CA ALA A 181 -20.49 -11.17 -1.00
C ALA A 181 -21.84 -11.57 -1.64
N ARG A 182 -21.83 -12.56 -2.55
CA ARG A 182 -23.06 -13.16 -3.10
C ARG A 182 -23.79 -13.98 -2.06
N ALA A 183 -23.06 -14.70 -1.22
CA ALA A 183 -23.61 -15.56 -0.19
C ALA A 183 -23.98 -14.81 1.10
N ASN A 184 -23.33 -13.67 1.38
CA ASN A 184 -23.51 -12.91 2.61
C ASN A 184 -23.75 -11.41 2.31
N GLU A 185 -24.98 -10.96 2.51
CA GLU A 185 -25.39 -9.57 2.24
C GLU A 185 -24.78 -8.56 3.23
N ARG A 186 -24.29 -9.01 4.39
CA ARG A 186 -23.63 -8.14 5.38
C ARG A 186 -22.26 -7.66 4.92
N VAL A 187 -21.62 -8.38 3.99
CA VAL A 187 -20.26 -8.04 3.51
C VAL A 187 -20.30 -6.79 2.65
N VAL A 188 -19.51 -5.80 3.01
CA VAL A 188 -19.30 -4.55 2.26
C VAL A 188 -17.82 -4.31 2.02
N GLY A 189 -17.46 -3.77 0.86
CA GLY A 189 -16.08 -3.46 0.48
C GLY A 189 -15.75 -1.99 0.70
N ILE A 190 -14.55 -1.70 1.21
CA ILE A 190 -14.05 -0.33 1.38
C ILE A 190 -12.63 -0.25 0.84
N THR A 191 -12.29 0.85 0.14
CA THR A 191 -10.92 1.11 -0.32
C THR A 191 -10.63 2.61 -0.35
N GLY A 192 -9.35 2.95 -0.47
CA GLY A 192 -8.85 4.33 -0.55
C GLY A 192 -8.29 4.70 -1.92
N ALA A 193 -9.14 5.03 -2.90
CA ALA A 193 -8.79 5.35 -4.29
C ALA A 193 -8.10 4.21 -5.07
N MET A 194 -8.31 2.95 -4.67
CA MET A 194 -7.59 1.79 -5.22
C MET A 194 -8.52 0.64 -5.65
N LEU A 195 -9.72 0.95 -6.11
CA LEU A 195 -10.77 -0.04 -6.42
C LEU A 195 -10.30 -1.20 -7.33
N ILE A 196 -9.57 -0.89 -8.39
CA ILE A 196 -9.03 -1.89 -9.33
C ILE A 196 -7.75 -2.55 -8.77
N PRO A 197 -6.74 -1.78 -8.31
CA PRO A 197 -5.48 -2.34 -7.85
C PRO A 197 -5.58 -3.33 -6.68
N VAL A 198 -6.59 -3.20 -5.82
CA VAL A 198 -6.84 -4.12 -4.70
C VAL A 198 -7.92 -5.16 -4.98
N GLY A 199 -8.45 -5.23 -6.21
CA GLY A 199 -9.37 -6.31 -6.62
C GLY A 199 -10.85 -6.14 -6.24
N LEU A 200 -11.29 -4.99 -5.72
CA LEU A 200 -12.71 -4.77 -5.38
C LEU A 200 -13.61 -4.43 -6.57
N HIS A 201 -13.05 -4.22 -7.77
CA HIS A 201 -13.79 -3.79 -8.95
C HIS A 201 -14.90 -4.77 -9.40
N LYS A 202 -14.70 -6.09 -9.25
CA LYS A 202 -15.71 -7.10 -9.58
C LYS A 202 -16.87 -7.03 -8.61
N PHE A 203 -16.57 -6.86 -7.31
CA PHE A 203 -17.58 -6.70 -6.27
C PHE A 203 -18.38 -5.41 -6.48
N ALA A 204 -17.71 -4.28 -6.74
CA ALA A 204 -18.38 -3.00 -7.02
C ALA A 204 -19.27 -3.06 -8.25
N LYS A 205 -18.86 -3.78 -9.31
CA LYS A 205 -19.67 -3.97 -10.52
C LYS A 205 -20.95 -4.78 -10.24
N ALA A 206 -20.85 -5.82 -9.41
CA ALA A 206 -21.99 -6.69 -9.06
C ALA A 206 -22.92 -6.03 -8.04
N PHE A 207 -22.37 -5.30 -7.07
CA PHE A 207 -23.10 -4.70 -5.95
C PHE A 207 -22.63 -3.26 -5.68
N PRO A 208 -22.98 -2.29 -6.56
CA PRO A 208 -22.44 -0.92 -6.49
C PRO A 208 -22.78 -0.17 -5.19
N ASN A 209 -23.85 -0.55 -4.50
CA ASN A 209 -24.26 0.06 -3.22
C ASN A 209 -23.58 -0.57 -1.99
N ARG A 210 -22.72 -1.56 -2.19
CA ARG A 210 -22.03 -2.30 -1.12
C ARG A 210 -20.50 -2.14 -1.19
N VAL A 211 -19.99 -1.27 -2.07
CA VAL A 211 -18.57 -0.97 -2.16
C VAL A 211 -18.38 0.54 -2.12
N PHE A 212 -17.50 0.98 -1.21
CA PHE A 212 -17.22 2.38 -0.94
C PHE A 212 -15.75 2.70 -1.24
N ASP A 213 -15.51 3.58 -2.21
CA ASP A 213 -14.20 4.19 -2.40
C ASP A 213 -14.22 5.53 -1.68
N VAL A 214 -13.38 5.70 -0.66
CA VAL A 214 -13.35 6.91 0.16
C VAL A 214 -12.33 7.95 -0.33
N GLY A 215 -11.68 7.70 -1.46
CA GLY A 215 -10.53 8.49 -1.91
C GLY A 215 -9.27 8.18 -1.08
N ILE A 216 -8.23 9.02 -1.20
CA ILE A 216 -6.98 8.85 -0.42
C ILE A 216 -7.23 9.29 1.03
N ALA A 217 -7.91 8.44 1.79
CA ALA A 217 -8.35 8.72 3.17
C ALA A 217 -8.43 7.41 3.98
N GLU A 218 -7.31 6.75 4.18
CA GLU A 218 -7.22 5.44 4.84
C GLU A 218 -7.77 5.49 6.27
N GLN A 219 -7.52 6.58 7.00
CA GLN A 219 -8.08 6.79 8.34
C GLN A 219 -9.61 6.78 8.31
N HIS A 220 -10.20 7.49 7.35
CA HIS A 220 -11.65 7.51 7.18
C HIS A 220 -12.20 6.14 6.77
N ALA A 221 -11.47 5.40 5.91
CA ALA A 221 -11.84 4.03 5.53
C ALA A 221 -11.98 3.14 6.77
N VAL A 222 -11.02 3.22 7.69
CA VAL A 222 -11.01 2.40 8.91
C VAL A 222 -12.05 2.87 9.91
N THR A 223 -12.12 4.16 10.23
CA THR A 223 -13.13 4.70 11.17
C THR A 223 -14.55 4.40 10.70
N SER A 224 -14.83 4.60 9.41
CA SER A 224 -16.16 4.32 8.85
C SER A 224 -16.48 2.82 8.84
N SER A 225 -15.46 1.95 8.68
CA SER A 225 -15.66 0.50 8.77
C SER A 225 -16.11 0.08 10.18
N ALA A 226 -15.53 0.64 11.24
CA ALA A 226 -16.00 0.40 12.60
C ALA A 226 -17.48 0.77 12.76
N GLY A 227 -17.88 1.94 12.24
CA GLY A 227 -19.29 2.37 12.27
C GLY A 227 -20.23 1.42 11.50
N LEU A 228 -19.80 0.89 10.35
CA LEU A 228 -20.57 -0.09 9.58
C LEU A 228 -20.69 -1.43 10.31
N ALA A 229 -19.61 -1.87 10.99
CA ALA A 229 -19.63 -3.08 11.81
C ALA A 229 -20.61 -2.94 12.99
N PHE A 230 -20.64 -1.78 13.66
CA PHE A 230 -21.66 -1.50 14.70
C PHE A 230 -23.09 -1.50 14.16
N GLY A 231 -23.26 -1.17 12.87
CA GLY A 231 -24.54 -1.28 12.15
C GLY A 231 -24.93 -2.71 11.74
N GLY A 232 -24.12 -3.72 12.10
CA GLY A 232 -24.36 -5.14 11.80
C GLY A 232 -23.87 -5.60 10.43
N LEU A 233 -23.08 -4.79 9.72
CA LEU A 233 -22.39 -5.18 8.49
C LEU A 233 -21.04 -5.83 8.80
N HIS A 234 -20.42 -6.47 7.81
CA HIS A 234 -19.03 -6.96 7.89
C HIS A 234 -18.18 -6.27 6.83
N PRO A 235 -17.45 -5.21 7.21
CA PRO A 235 -16.58 -4.48 6.30
C PRO A 235 -15.31 -5.24 5.94
N VAL A 236 -15.00 -5.30 4.65
CA VAL A 236 -13.72 -5.75 4.10
C VAL A 236 -12.96 -4.51 3.57
N VAL A 237 -11.96 -4.07 4.32
CA VAL A 237 -11.14 -2.91 3.97
C VAL A 237 -9.92 -3.37 3.20
N ALA A 238 -9.91 -3.18 1.88
CA ALA A 238 -8.83 -3.59 1.01
C ALA A 238 -7.95 -2.39 0.61
N ILE A 239 -6.70 -2.40 1.05
CA ILE A 239 -5.68 -1.38 0.82
C ILE A 239 -4.31 -2.02 0.63
N TYR A 240 -3.32 -1.26 0.15
CA TYR A 240 -1.95 -1.75 0.15
C TYR A 240 -1.39 -1.80 1.58
N ALA A 241 -0.60 -2.83 1.87
CA ALA A 241 -0.02 -3.04 3.19
C ALA A 241 0.77 -1.82 3.70
N THR A 242 1.55 -1.16 2.84
CA THR A 242 2.26 0.07 3.22
C THR A 242 1.34 1.22 3.62
N PHE A 243 0.11 1.28 3.08
CA PHE A 243 -0.84 2.36 3.39
C PHE A 243 -1.65 2.11 4.67
N ALA A 244 -1.67 0.87 5.18
CA ALA A 244 -2.23 0.57 6.49
C ALA A 244 -1.56 1.36 7.62
N ASN A 245 -0.27 1.71 7.45
CA ASN A 245 0.49 2.53 8.40
C ASN A 245 -0.19 3.87 8.70
N ARG A 246 -0.92 4.44 7.72
CA ARG A 246 -1.62 5.73 7.87
C ARG A 246 -2.87 5.65 8.73
N ALA A 247 -3.42 4.46 8.92
CA ALA A 247 -4.65 4.22 9.66
C ALA A 247 -4.44 3.34 10.90
N PHE A 248 -3.19 3.19 11.35
CA PHE A 248 -2.85 2.35 12.50
C PHE A 248 -3.61 2.76 13.77
N ASP A 249 -3.67 4.05 14.05
CA ASP A 249 -4.39 4.57 15.21
C ASP A 249 -5.89 4.20 15.15
N GLN A 250 -6.52 4.31 13.98
CA GLN A 250 -7.92 3.95 13.80
C GLN A 250 -8.17 2.45 13.89
N ILE A 251 -7.21 1.61 13.43
CA ILE A 251 -7.28 0.15 13.64
C ILE A 251 -7.27 -0.16 15.13
N LEU A 252 -6.38 0.49 15.89
CA LEU A 252 -6.22 0.30 17.32
C LEU A 252 -7.41 0.85 18.12
N MET A 253 -7.79 2.11 17.88
CA MET A 253 -8.71 2.86 18.73
C MET A 253 -10.16 2.75 18.28
N ASP A 254 -10.44 2.72 16.97
CA ASP A 254 -11.82 2.70 16.48
C ASP A 254 -12.32 1.27 16.27
N VAL A 255 -11.45 0.33 15.86
CA VAL A 255 -11.83 -1.05 15.55
C VAL A 255 -11.54 -1.99 16.72
N ALA A 256 -10.28 -2.14 17.12
CA ALA A 256 -9.89 -3.15 18.12
C ALA A 256 -10.42 -2.81 19.53
N LEU A 257 -10.31 -1.57 19.98
CA LEU A 257 -10.81 -1.16 21.31
C LEU A 257 -12.31 -1.46 21.47
N HIS A 258 -13.07 -1.43 20.37
CA HIS A 258 -14.50 -1.66 20.35
C HIS A 258 -14.91 -3.06 19.91
N ASN A 259 -13.95 -3.97 19.71
CA ASN A 259 -14.19 -5.33 19.21
C ASN A 259 -15.06 -5.38 17.94
N ALA A 260 -14.78 -4.46 17.01
CA ALA A 260 -15.53 -4.39 15.76
C ALA A 260 -15.04 -5.47 14.78
N GLY A 261 -15.95 -6.27 14.23
CA GLY A 261 -15.65 -7.29 13.22
C GLY A 261 -15.36 -6.64 11.87
N VAL A 262 -14.08 -6.35 11.61
CA VAL A 262 -13.59 -5.74 10.36
C VAL A 262 -12.46 -6.59 9.81
N THR A 263 -12.54 -6.98 8.54
CA THR A 263 -11.47 -7.70 7.84
C THR A 263 -10.62 -6.73 7.02
N PHE A 264 -9.35 -6.59 7.36
CA PHE A 264 -8.37 -5.83 6.58
C PHE A 264 -7.69 -6.75 5.58
N VAL A 265 -7.72 -6.40 4.30
CA VAL A 265 -7.02 -7.12 3.24
C VAL A 265 -5.86 -6.26 2.76
N LEU A 266 -4.66 -6.69 3.11
CA LEU A 266 -3.40 -5.98 2.84
C LEU A 266 -2.73 -6.57 1.61
N ASP A 267 -3.02 -5.99 0.46
CA ASP A 267 -2.37 -6.32 -0.79
C ASP A 267 -0.94 -5.71 -0.82
N ARG A 268 -0.01 -6.30 -1.52
CA ARG A 268 1.41 -5.89 -1.59
C ARG A 268 2.13 -5.95 -0.24
N ALA A 269 1.82 -6.92 0.60
CA ALA A 269 2.60 -7.20 1.80
C ALA A 269 4.03 -7.66 1.43
N GLY A 270 4.99 -7.34 2.28
CA GLY A 270 6.40 -7.64 2.03
C GLY A 270 7.02 -6.80 0.92
N VAL A 271 7.95 -7.38 0.19
CA VAL A 271 8.66 -6.71 -0.92
C VAL A 271 7.79 -6.65 -2.16
N THR A 272 7.52 -5.46 -2.68
CA THR A 272 6.76 -5.24 -3.93
C THR A 272 7.64 -5.25 -5.18
N GLY A 273 8.94 -5.02 -5.02
CA GLY A 273 9.91 -5.01 -6.12
C GLY A 273 10.03 -3.63 -6.79
N PRO A 274 9.67 -3.48 -8.08
CA PRO A 274 9.91 -2.24 -8.83
C PRO A 274 9.15 -1.01 -8.33
N ASP A 275 8.18 -1.16 -7.44
CA ASP A 275 7.45 -0.03 -6.85
C ASP A 275 8.29 0.76 -5.82
N GLY A 276 9.39 0.18 -5.33
CA GLY A 276 10.39 0.83 -4.48
C GLY A 276 10.00 1.00 -3.01
N ALA A 277 10.84 1.71 -2.27
CA ALA A 277 10.81 1.84 -0.81
C ALA A 277 9.47 2.33 -0.25
N SER A 278 8.79 3.25 -0.93
CA SER A 278 7.51 3.80 -0.49
C SER A 278 6.33 2.80 -0.59
N HIS A 279 6.50 1.72 -1.34
CA HIS A 279 5.45 0.74 -1.61
C HIS A 279 5.74 -0.66 -1.03
N HIS A 280 6.94 -0.92 -0.51
CA HIS A 280 7.20 -2.16 0.22
C HIS A 280 6.34 -2.23 1.47
N GLY A 281 5.45 -3.22 1.51
CA GLY A 281 4.52 -3.45 2.61
C GLY A 281 5.13 -4.33 3.71
N MET A 282 6.38 -4.10 4.06
CA MET A 282 7.16 -4.95 4.96
C MET A 282 6.95 -4.65 6.45
N TRP A 283 6.22 -3.60 6.78
CA TRP A 283 6.04 -3.10 8.15
C TRP A 283 4.79 -3.67 8.85
N ASP A 284 3.88 -4.25 8.08
CA ASP A 284 2.54 -4.66 8.49
C ASP A 284 2.52 -5.62 9.70
N LEU A 285 3.31 -6.70 9.64
CA LEU A 285 3.40 -7.66 10.73
C LEU A 285 3.93 -7.02 12.03
N ALA A 286 5.02 -6.27 11.93
CA ALA A 286 5.63 -5.63 13.10
C ALA A 286 4.69 -4.59 13.74
N LEU A 287 3.95 -3.85 12.92
CA LEU A 287 3.07 -2.79 13.37
C LEU A 287 1.75 -3.33 13.93
N LEU A 288 1.13 -4.31 13.26
CA LEU A 288 -0.23 -4.73 13.60
C LEU A 288 -0.29 -5.77 14.71
N GLN A 289 0.75 -6.59 14.92
CA GLN A 289 0.71 -7.61 15.97
C GLN A 289 0.61 -7.06 17.42
N ILE A 290 0.83 -5.76 17.61
CA ILE A 290 0.65 -5.11 18.93
C ILE A 290 -0.79 -4.67 19.18
N VAL A 291 -1.67 -4.74 18.20
CA VAL A 291 -3.09 -4.39 18.34
C VAL A 291 -3.81 -5.49 19.14
N PRO A 292 -4.45 -5.16 20.26
CA PRO A 292 -5.13 -6.17 21.09
C PRO A 292 -6.27 -6.86 20.33
N GLY A 293 -6.33 -8.18 20.44
CA GLY A 293 -7.39 -8.98 19.84
C GLY A 293 -7.31 -9.15 18.32
N ILE A 294 -6.33 -8.56 17.65
CA ILE A 294 -6.17 -8.74 16.21
C ILE A 294 -5.76 -10.17 15.86
N GLU A 295 -6.34 -10.71 14.81
CA GLU A 295 -5.89 -11.97 14.21
C GLU A 295 -5.32 -11.71 12.81
N ILE A 296 -4.11 -12.24 12.54
CA ILE A 296 -3.42 -12.02 11.25
C ILE A 296 -3.18 -13.34 10.56
N ALA A 297 -3.70 -13.48 9.35
CA ALA A 297 -3.45 -14.60 8.46
C ALA A 297 -2.50 -14.20 7.32
N ALA A 298 -1.66 -15.15 6.94
CA ALA A 298 -0.70 -15.02 5.84
C ALA A 298 -0.80 -16.26 4.93
N PRO A 299 -1.64 -16.24 3.91
CA PRO A 299 -1.85 -17.39 3.04
C PRO A 299 -0.59 -17.73 2.24
N ARG A 300 -0.28 -19.04 2.12
CA ARG A 300 0.87 -19.53 1.34
C ARG A 300 0.56 -19.71 -0.14
N ASP A 301 -0.71 -19.86 -0.49
CA ASP A 301 -1.17 -20.10 -1.86
C ASP A 301 -2.63 -19.62 -2.09
N ALA A 302 -3.09 -19.78 -3.33
CA ALA A 302 -4.43 -19.33 -3.73
C ALA A 302 -5.57 -20.04 -2.98
N ILE A 303 -5.40 -21.29 -2.56
CA ILE A 303 -6.42 -22.05 -1.84
C ILE A 303 -6.51 -21.55 -0.40
N ARG A 304 -5.35 -21.38 0.25
CA ARG A 304 -5.29 -20.86 1.62
C ARG A 304 -5.84 -19.43 1.69
N LEU A 305 -5.57 -18.58 0.68
CA LEU A 305 -6.18 -17.25 0.64
C LEU A 305 -7.72 -17.31 0.70
N ARG A 306 -8.33 -18.24 -0.05
CA ARG A 306 -9.78 -18.39 -0.03
C ARG A 306 -10.31 -18.87 1.32
N GLU A 307 -9.67 -19.89 1.89
CA GLU A 307 -10.05 -20.42 3.20
C GLU A 307 -9.93 -19.35 4.29
N GLU A 308 -8.78 -18.72 4.37
CA GLU A 308 -8.47 -17.73 5.40
C GLU A 308 -9.34 -16.47 5.28
N LEU A 309 -9.69 -16.05 4.07
CA LEU A 309 -10.63 -14.95 3.86
C LEU A 309 -12.03 -15.29 4.36
N ALA A 310 -12.49 -16.51 4.06
CA ALA A 310 -13.79 -16.97 4.55
C ALA A 310 -13.81 -17.10 6.09
N GLU A 311 -12.73 -17.63 6.69
CA GLU A 311 -12.54 -17.70 8.13
C GLU A 311 -12.54 -16.30 8.77
N ALA A 312 -11.82 -15.33 8.18
CA ALA A 312 -11.75 -13.95 8.66
C ALA A 312 -13.11 -13.26 8.68
N ILE A 313 -13.89 -13.41 7.60
CA ILE A 313 -15.22 -12.81 7.49
C ILE A 313 -16.25 -13.45 8.44
N ALA A 314 -15.97 -14.62 8.97
CA ALA A 314 -16.82 -15.26 9.99
C ALA A 314 -16.56 -14.72 11.42
N ILE A 315 -15.52 -13.93 11.64
CA ILE A 315 -15.18 -13.35 12.94
C ILE A 315 -15.80 -11.95 13.03
N ASP A 316 -16.83 -11.80 13.85
CA ASP A 316 -17.64 -10.58 13.96
C ASP A 316 -17.29 -9.69 15.19
N ASP A 317 -16.38 -10.13 16.05
CA ASP A 317 -16.08 -9.49 17.35
C ASP A 317 -14.61 -9.10 17.54
N SER A 318 -13.82 -9.11 16.46
CA SER A 318 -12.43 -8.65 16.48
C SER A 318 -11.93 -8.30 15.09
N PRO A 319 -10.87 -7.45 14.98
CA PRO A 319 -10.23 -7.17 13.71
C PRO A 319 -9.46 -8.38 13.19
N THR A 320 -9.63 -8.67 11.90
CA THR A 320 -8.86 -9.69 11.18
C THR A 320 -8.06 -9.09 10.06
N VAL A 321 -6.91 -9.70 9.72
CA VAL A 321 -6.03 -9.27 8.64
C VAL A 321 -5.71 -10.44 7.75
N ILE A 322 -5.85 -10.26 6.45
CA ILE A 322 -5.34 -11.15 5.41
C ILE A 322 -4.24 -10.40 4.65
N ARG A 323 -3.01 -10.91 4.67
CA ARG A 323 -1.87 -10.27 3.99
C ARG A 323 -1.29 -11.16 2.91
N PHE A 324 -1.03 -10.61 1.72
CA PHE A 324 -0.41 -11.33 0.61
C PHE A 324 0.46 -10.41 -0.26
N PRO A 325 1.52 -10.96 -0.92
CA PRO A 325 2.43 -10.16 -1.72
C PRO A 325 1.86 -9.80 -3.09
N LYS A 326 2.55 -8.90 -3.80
CA LYS A 326 2.35 -8.64 -5.22
C LYS A 326 2.79 -9.84 -6.06
N GLY A 327 2.09 -10.11 -7.18
CA GLY A 327 2.50 -11.11 -8.16
C GLY A 327 1.53 -12.27 -8.30
N VAL A 328 2.02 -13.36 -8.89
CA VAL A 328 1.24 -14.58 -9.13
C VAL A 328 1.14 -15.40 -7.85
N ALA A 329 -0.07 -15.83 -7.51
CA ALA A 329 -0.28 -16.73 -6.39
C ALA A 329 0.26 -18.14 -6.77
N PRO A 330 1.02 -18.79 -5.88
CA PRO A 330 1.45 -20.17 -6.11
C PRO A 330 0.27 -21.11 -6.35
N VAL A 331 0.53 -22.20 -7.05
CA VAL A 331 -0.38 -23.35 -7.07
C VAL A 331 -0.48 -23.95 -5.67
N GLU A 332 -1.56 -24.70 -5.41
CA GLU A 332 -1.79 -25.30 -4.11
C GLU A 332 -0.57 -26.07 -3.58
N ILE A 333 -0.14 -25.73 -2.39
CA ILE A 333 0.88 -26.45 -1.60
C ILE A 333 0.11 -27.26 -0.56
N LYS A 334 -0.08 -28.57 -0.85
CA LYS A 334 -0.83 -29.43 0.04
C LYS A 334 -0.07 -29.69 1.33
N GLU A 335 -0.78 -29.65 2.43
CA GLU A 335 -0.29 -30.08 3.72
C GLU A 335 -0.24 -31.63 3.81
N LEU A 336 0.72 -32.15 4.55
CA LEU A 336 0.72 -33.54 4.97
C LEU A 336 -0.42 -33.81 5.98
N ARG A 337 -0.64 -32.87 6.88
CA ARG A 337 -1.72 -32.85 7.87
C ARG A 337 -1.94 -31.44 8.43
N ARG A 338 -3.14 -31.19 8.90
CA ARG A 338 -3.52 -29.98 9.68
C ARG A 338 -3.62 -30.35 11.15
N LEU A 339 -2.99 -29.55 12.01
CA LEU A 339 -3.06 -29.69 13.45
C LEU A 339 -4.36 -29.09 14.01
N PRO A 340 -4.78 -29.47 15.22
CA PRO A 340 -6.11 -29.05 15.74
C PRO A 340 -6.34 -27.56 15.85
N ASP A 341 -5.27 -26.76 16.00
CA ASP A 341 -5.32 -25.31 16.07
C ASP A 341 -5.08 -24.60 14.73
N GLY A 342 -5.13 -25.36 13.63
CA GLY A 342 -5.12 -24.87 12.26
C GLY A 342 -3.72 -24.77 11.61
N VAL A 343 -2.66 -25.13 12.31
CA VAL A 343 -1.30 -25.16 11.74
C VAL A 343 -1.17 -26.29 10.74
N ASP A 344 -0.68 -26.00 9.53
CA ASP A 344 -0.42 -26.98 8.49
C ASP A 344 1.03 -27.47 8.55
N VAL A 345 1.24 -28.79 8.59
CA VAL A 345 2.55 -29.41 8.42
C VAL A 345 2.75 -29.72 6.94
N LEU A 346 3.75 -29.09 6.32
CA LEU A 346 4.00 -29.18 4.89
C LEU A 346 5.05 -30.25 4.52
N ALA A 347 6.06 -30.42 5.38
CA ALA A 347 7.07 -31.48 5.28
C ALA A 347 7.50 -31.91 6.67
N GLU A 348 7.92 -33.16 6.82
CA GLU A 348 8.37 -33.70 8.09
C GLU A 348 9.42 -34.79 7.88
N ALA A 349 10.61 -34.57 8.44
CA ALA A 349 11.66 -35.57 8.49
C ALA A 349 11.59 -36.40 9.77
N PRO A 350 12.14 -37.64 9.77
CA PRO A 350 12.19 -38.46 10.98
C PRO A 350 13.00 -37.83 12.11
N SER A 351 14.15 -37.20 11.80
CA SER A 351 14.93 -36.45 12.78
C SER A 351 14.37 -35.05 12.98
N LYS A 352 14.42 -34.59 14.22
CA LYS A 352 13.85 -33.27 14.65
C LYS A 352 14.99 -32.24 14.82
N ASP A 353 15.81 -32.05 13.77
CA ASP A 353 16.93 -31.14 13.84
C ASP A 353 16.47 -29.67 13.72
N VAL A 354 15.61 -29.37 12.73
CA VAL A 354 15.18 -28.01 12.41
C VAL A 354 13.67 -27.93 12.25
N LEU A 355 13.03 -26.98 12.91
CA LEU A 355 11.66 -26.56 12.62
C LEU A 355 11.69 -25.28 11.79
N LEU A 356 11.20 -25.35 10.56
CA LEU A 356 11.03 -24.19 9.67
C LEU A 356 9.60 -23.68 9.80
N VAL A 357 9.41 -22.49 10.36
CA VAL A 357 8.11 -21.82 10.47
C VAL A 357 8.01 -20.82 9.32
N ALA A 358 7.24 -21.18 8.30
CA ALA A 358 7.09 -20.39 7.08
C ALA A 358 5.88 -19.46 7.17
N VAL A 359 6.10 -18.15 7.09
CA VAL A 359 5.04 -17.15 7.08
C VAL A 359 4.57 -16.96 5.64
N GLY A 360 3.39 -17.50 5.33
CA GLY A 360 2.69 -17.28 4.07
C GLY A 360 3.52 -17.56 2.82
N ALA A 361 3.76 -16.55 2.02
CA ALA A 361 4.48 -16.61 0.76
C ALA A 361 5.93 -17.14 0.86
N MET A 362 6.46 -17.33 2.08
CA MET A 362 7.77 -17.95 2.28
C MET A 362 7.72 -19.47 2.34
N ALA A 363 6.54 -20.11 2.26
CA ALA A 363 6.40 -21.55 2.29
C ALA A 363 7.15 -22.29 1.15
N PRO A 364 7.13 -21.84 -0.11
CA PRO A 364 7.93 -22.44 -1.16
C PRO A 364 9.44 -22.40 -0.88
N VAL A 365 9.93 -21.31 -0.32
CA VAL A 365 11.34 -21.15 0.07
C VAL A 365 11.69 -22.12 1.18
N ALA A 366 10.85 -22.21 2.23
CA ALA A 366 11.06 -23.12 3.36
C ALA A 366 11.08 -24.59 2.93
N LEU A 367 10.20 -25.01 2.02
CA LEU A 367 10.21 -26.36 1.45
C LEU A 367 11.52 -26.63 0.70
N LYS A 368 12.00 -25.64 -0.07
CA LYS A 368 13.27 -25.79 -0.78
C LYS A 368 14.46 -25.84 0.17
N VAL A 369 14.43 -25.07 1.26
CA VAL A 369 15.43 -25.18 2.35
C VAL A 369 15.44 -26.58 2.93
N ALA A 370 14.27 -27.16 3.25
CA ALA A 370 14.18 -28.50 3.80
C ALA A 370 14.78 -29.57 2.87
N GLU A 371 14.57 -29.46 1.54
CA GLU A 371 15.22 -30.33 0.57
C GLU A 371 16.75 -30.20 0.61
N LEU A 372 17.27 -28.98 0.67
CA LEU A 372 18.72 -28.74 0.71
C LEU A 372 19.33 -29.26 2.01
N LEU A 373 18.68 -29.09 3.16
CA LEU A 373 19.10 -29.61 4.45
C LEU A 373 19.13 -31.10 4.46
N SER A 374 18.16 -31.80 3.84
CA SER A 374 18.10 -33.22 3.72
C SER A 374 19.31 -33.79 2.97
N ALA A 375 19.83 -33.08 1.95
CA ALA A 375 21.04 -33.47 1.22
C ALA A 375 22.29 -33.42 2.12
N HIS A 376 22.26 -32.71 3.24
CA HIS A 376 23.30 -32.66 4.27
C HIS A 376 23.01 -33.55 5.48
N GLY A 377 22.00 -34.43 5.39
CA GLY A 377 21.61 -35.31 6.50
C GLY A 377 20.92 -34.60 7.68
N ILE A 378 20.46 -33.36 7.50
CA ILE A 378 19.74 -32.57 8.51
C ILE A 378 18.24 -32.69 8.25
N GLY A 379 17.51 -33.23 9.23
CA GLY A 379 16.07 -33.39 9.11
C GLY A 379 15.33 -32.09 9.46
N ALA A 380 14.40 -31.68 8.60
CA ALA A 380 13.58 -30.50 8.81
C ALA A 380 12.09 -30.85 8.84
N THR A 381 11.37 -30.19 9.73
CA THR A 381 9.90 -30.10 9.70
C THR A 381 9.53 -28.70 9.22
N VAL A 382 8.68 -28.60 8.19
CA VAL A 382 8.17 -27.33 7.67
C VAL A 382 6.72 -27.15 8.09
N VAL A 383 6.41 -26.03 8.73
CA VAL A 383 5.04 -25.69 9.10
C VAL A 383 4.64 -24.33 8.55
N ASP A 384 3.37 -24.22 8.19
CA ASP A 384 2.67 -22.96 7.90
C ASP A 384 1.64 -22.72 9.00
N PRO A 385 1.81 -21.66 9.80
CA PRO A 385 0.85 -21.34 10.83
C PRO A 385 -0.54 -20.93 10.30
N ARG A 386 -0.65 -20.54 9.02
CA ARG A 386 -1.81 -19.90 8.40
C ARG A 386 -2.15 -18.58 9.12
N TRP A 387 -2.68 -18.67 10.32
CA TRP A 387 -2.86 -17.56 11.24
C TRP A 387 -1.59 -17.38 12.07
N VAL A 388 -0.88 -16.30 11.82
CA VAL A 388 0.44 -16.04 12.42
C VAL A 388 0.35 -15.23 13.71
N VAL A 389 -0.76 -14.55 13.93
CA VAL A 389 -1.11 -13.84 15.18
C VAL A 389 -2.54 -14.25 15.57
N PRO A 390 -2.77 -14.69 16.80
CA PRO A 390 -1.79 -15.06 17.82
C PRO A 390 -0.97 -16.31 17.44
N VAL A 391 0.22 -16.46 18.03
CA VAL A 391 1.05 -17.66 17.80
C VAL A 391 0.30 -18.89 18.29
N ARG A 392 0.17 -19.88 17.42
CA ARG A 392 -0.57 -21.11 17.70
C ARG A 392 0.23 -22.04 18.62
N LYS A 393 -0.46 -22.69 19.55
CA LYS A 393 0.16 -23.59 20.53
C LYS A 393 0.98 -24.70 19.87
N SER A 394 0.49 -25.26 18.77
CA SER A 394 1.20 -26.32 18.04
C SER A 394 2.57 -25.88 17.54
N VAL A 395 2.79 -24.60 17.23
CA VAL A 395 4.11 -24.07 16.87
C VAL A 395 5.07 -24.15 18.04
N LEU A 396 4.62 -23.80 19.25
CA LEU A 396 5.42 -23.87 20.49
C LEU A 396 5.70 -25.33 20.87
N ASP A 397 4.70 -26.20 20.76
CA ASP A 397 4.83 -27.61 21.06
C ASP A 397 5.83 -28.28 20.10
N LEU A 398 5.77 -27.99 18.80
CA LEU A 398 6.75 -28.46 17.83
C LEU A 398 8.15 -27.92 18.13
N ALA A 399 8.27 -26.63 18.45
CA ALA A 399 9.53 -25.99 18.78
C ALA A 399 10.24 -26.69 19.96
N SER A 400 9.49 -27.14 20.98
CA SER A 400 10.05 -27.86 22.15
C SER A 400 10.68 -29.21 21.81
N HIS A 401 10.34 -29.78 20.65
CA HIS A 401 10.84 -31.09 20.18
C HIS A 401 11.92 -31.00 19.11
N HIS A 402 12.31 -29.79 18.70
CA HIS A 402 13.35 -29.57 17.70
C HIS A 402 14.58 -28.92 18.34
N ARG A 403 15.76 -29.11 17.72
CA ARG A 403 17.02 -28.51 18.22
C ARG A 403 17.16 -27.05 17.84
N LEU A 404 16.60 -26.65 16.71
CA LEU A 404 16.63 -25.29 16.17
C LEU A 404 15.27 -24.93 15.56
N VAL A 405 14.78 -23.76 15.86
CA VAL A 405 13.64 -23.13 15.16
C VAL A 405 14.17 -22.07 14.22
N VAL A 406 13.67 -22.03 13.00
CA VAL A 406 13.97 -20.97 12.02
C VAL A 406 12.64 -20.42 11.51
N THR A 407 12.41 -19.12 11.72
CA THR A 407 11.24 -18.43 11.17
C THR A 407 11.60 -17.72 9.88
N LEU A 408 10.73 -17.82 8.88
CA LEU A 408 10.92 -17.18 7.57
C LEU A 408 9.73 -16.27 7.28
N GLU A 409 9.97 -14.98 7.18
CA GLU A 409 8.94 -13.99 6.86
C GLU A 409 9.44 -12.95 5.84
N ASP A 410 8.55 -12.47 4.97
CA ASP A 410 8.82 -11.33 4.10
C ASP A 410 8.29 -10.01 4.72
N GLY A 411 8.42 -9.91 6.02
CA GLY A 411 8.24 -8.72 6.84
C GLY A 411 9.56 -8.27 7.45
N VAL A 412 9.59 -7.05 8.00
CA VAL A 412 10.76 -6.58 8.76
C VAL A 412 11.00 -7.50 9.96
N ARG A 413 12.26 -7.94 10.13
CA ARG A 413 12.64 -8.88 11.20
C ARG A 413 12.41 -8.30 12.60
N VAL A 414 12.71 -7.01 12.78
CA VAL A 414 12.51 -6.32 14.06
C VAL A 414 11.03 -6.18 14.36
N GLY A 415 10.59 -6.80 15.44
CA GLY A 415 9.17 -6.84 15.79
C GLY A 415 8.31 -7.71 14.87
N GLY A 416 8.90 -8.55 14.03
CA GLY A 416 8.19 -9.49 13.16
C GLY A 416 7.65 -10.72 13.91
N ILE A 417 7.12 -11.69 13.17
CA ILE A 417 6.53 -12.92 13.73
C ILE A 417 7.58 -13.77 14.42
N GLY A 418 8.82 -13.81 13.90
CA GLY A 418 9.93 -14.49 14.57
C GLY A 418 10.18 -13.95 15.98
N THR A 419 10.16 -12.62 16.15
CA THR A 419 10.29 -11.96 17.46
C THR A 419 9.13 -12.36 18.41
N ARG A 420 7.90 -12.42 17.90
CA ARG A 420 6.74 -12.84 18.69
C ARG A 420 6.87 -14.30 19.12
N ILE A 421 7.23 -15.19 18.23
CA ILE A 421 7.45 -16.62 18.55
C ILE A 421 8.54 -16.75 19.62
N ARG A 422 9.64 -15.99 19.54
CA ARG A 422 10.67 -15.96 20.56
C ARG A 422 10.13 -15.57 21.94
N GLN A 423 9.31 -14.53 22.00
CA GLN A 423 8.68 -14.09 23.25
C GLN A 423 7.78 -15.17 23.85
N ASP A 424 6.95 -15.82 23.01
CA ASP A 424 6.01 -16.84 23.44
C ASP A 424 6.72 -18.13 23.86
N LEU A 425 7.82 -18.52 23.20
CA LEU A 425 8.70 -19.61 23.62
C LEU A 425 9.28 -19.34 25.02
N ARG A 426 9.77 -18.13 25.27
CA ARG A 426 10.29 -17.75 26.60
C ARG A 426 9.21 -17.73 27.67
N ALA A 427 8.03 -17.22 27.34
CA ALA A 427 6.88 -17.25 28.27
C ALA A 427 6.45 -18.69 28.58
N ALA A 428 6.56 -19.61 27.64
CA ALA A 428 6.29 -21.05 27.82
C ALA A 428 7.47 -21.83 28.43
N GLN A 429 8.58 -21.17 28.80
CA GLN A 429 9.79 -21.80 29.33
C GLN A 429 10.44 -22.81 28.39
N ILE A 430 10.36 -22.57 27.09
CA ILE A 430 10.97 -23.38 26.03
C ILE A 430 12.28 -22.71 25.59
N ASP A 431 13.40 -23.39 25.79
CA ASP A 431 14.76 -22.88 25.54
C ASP A 431 15.35 -23.30 24.19
N THR A 432 14.53 -23.70 23.24
CA THR A 432 14.99 -24.05 21.88
C THR A 432 15.63 -22.82 21.22
N ALA A 433 16.80 -23.04 20.61
CA ALA A 433 17.47 -22.01 19.82
C ALA A 433 16.57 -21.54 18.67
N LEU A 434 16.56 -20.24 18.40
CA LEU A 434 15.71 -19.66 17.36
C LEU A 434 16.49 -18.65 16.51
N ASN A 435 16.41 -18.82 15.18
CA ASN A 435 16.85 -17.86 14.17
C ASN A 435 15.64 -17.17 13.55
N GLU A 436 15.69 -15.87 13.50
CA GLU A 436 14.67 -15.05 12.83
C GLU A 436 15.18 -14.57 11.49
N LEU A 437 14.58 -15.05 10.40
CA LEU A 437 14.90 -14.63 9.04
C LEU A 437 13.77 -13.78 8.48
N GLY A 438 14.10 -12.54 8.14
CA GLY A 438 13.18 -11.54 7.64
C GLY A 438 13.93 -10.39 6.99
N LEU A 439 13.19 -9.39 6.53
CA LEU A 439 13.76 -8.21 5.88
C LEU A 439 14.53 -7.35 6.88
N PRO A 440 15.63 -6.70 6.47
CA PRO A 440 16.39 -5.81 7.33
C PRO A 440 15.57 -4.56 7.71
N ASP A 441 16.01 -3.89 8.80
CA ASP A 441 15.43 -2.63 9.26
C ASP A 441 16.03 -1.44 8.49
N GLU A 442 15.71 -1.40 7.19
CA GLU A 442 16.16 -0.36 6.27
C GLU A 442 15.16 -0.15 5.12
N PHE A 443 15.22 1.01 4.46
CA PHE A 443 14.44 1.25 3.25
C PHE A 443 15.10 0.58 2.05
N LEU A 444 14.45 -0.48 1.55
CA LEU A 444 14.94 -1.24 0.41
C LEU A 444 14.71 -0.50 -0.91
N GLU A 445 15.74 -0.41 -1.74
CA GLU A 445 15.63 0.17 -3.08
C GLU A 445 14.76 -0.70 -4.00
N HIS A 446 14.30 -0.11 -5.11
CA HIS A 446 13.56 -0.83 -6.13
C HIS A 446 14.45 -1.78 -6.93
N ALA A 447 13.95 -2.98 -7.15
CA ALA A 447 14.50 -4.00 -8.05
C ALA A 447 13.37 -5.02 -8.30
N SER A 448 13.62 -6.18 -8.90
CA SER A 448 12.64 -7.27 -8.85
C SER A 448 12.55 -7.83 -7.43
N ARG A 449 11.41 -8.43 -7.06
CA ARG A 449 11.25 -9.08 -5.75
C ARG A 449 12.34 -10.11 -5.49
N ASP A 450 12.65 -10.94 -6.51
CA ASP A 450 13.65 -12.01 -6.38
C ASP A 450 15.07 -11.46 -6.17
N GLU A 451 15.42 -10.37 -6.85
CA GLU A 451 16.72 -9.69 -6.64
C GLU A 451 16.84 -9.08 -5.25
N ILE A 452 15.75 -8.51 -4.73
CA ILE A 452 15.75 -7.95 -3.37
C ILE A 452 15.89 -9.07 -2.34
N LEU A 453 15.11 -10.15 -2.45
CA LEU A 453 15.20 -11.31 -1.56
C LEU A 453 16.59 -11.96 -1.60
N ASP A 454 17.23 -12.02 -2.79
CA ASP A 454 18.60 -12.46 -2.94
C ASP A 454 19.59 -11.56 -2.19
N ARG A 455 19.48 -10.27 -2.41
CA ARG A 455 20.36 -9.26 -1.79
C ARG A 455 20.31 -9.29 -0.26
N VAL A 456 19.15 -9.58 0.32
CA VAL A 456 18.96 -9.65 1.77
C VAL A 456 19.12 -11.06 2.36
N GLY A 457 19.60 -12.04 1.55
CA GLY A 457 19.92 -13.40 2.02
C GLY A 457 18.69 -14.28 2.29
N LEU A 458 17.53 -13.98 1.70
CA LEU A 458 16.30 -14.78 1.85
C LEU A 458 16.09 -15.80 0.72
N LYS A 459 17.15 -16.17 0.00
CA LYS A 459 17.12 -17.32 -0.92
C LYS A 459 17.34 -18.63 -0.20
N ALA A 460 16.75 -19.70 -0.72
CA ALA A 460 16.81 -21.03 -0.11
C ALA A 460 18.24 -21.54 0.08
N GLN A 461 19.17 -21.26 -0.85
CA GLN A 461 20.57 -21.67 -0.76
C GLN A 461 21.29 -20.99 0.41
N ASP A 462 21.13 -19.67 0.55
CA ASP A 462 21.78 -18.90 1.60
C ASP A 462 21.27 -19.31 2.99
N ILE A 463 19.96 -19.46 3.12
CA ILE A 463 19.30 -19.93 4.33
C ILE A 463 19.78 -21.34 4.70
N ALA A 464 19.82 -22.25 3.73
CA ALA A 464 20.27 -23.63 4.00
C ALA A 464 21.73 -23.66 4.44
N GLN A 465 22.63 -22.88 3.82
CA GLN A 465 24.04 -22.78 4.20
C GLN A 465 24.20 -22.26 5.64
N GLU A 466 23.47 -21.22 6.00
CA GLU A 466 23.47 -20.66 7.36
C GLU A 466 23.04 -21.72 8.38
N ILE A 467 21.92 -22.42 8.13
CA ILE A 467 21.41 -23.47 9.02
C ILE A 467 22.40 -24.64 9.14
N VAL A 468 22.96 -25.11 8.01
CA VAL A 468 23.96 -26.19 8.00
C VAL A 468 25.15 -25.83 8.92
N ALA A 469 25.65 -24.62 8.76
CA ALA A 469 26.78 -24.17 9.57
C ALA A 469 26.45 -24.08 11.06
N GLN A 470 25.25 -23.62 11.40
CA GLN A 470 24.81 -23.52 12.78
C GLN A 470 24.59 -24.92 13.39
N VAL A 471 23.96 -25.83 12.69
CA VAL A 471 23.67 -27.20 13.18
C VAL A 471 24.93 -28.03 13.33
N LEU A 472 25.89 -27.92 12.40
CA LEU A 472 27.15 -28.65 12.41
C LEU A 472 28.26 -27.97 13.24
N GLY A 473 28.00 -26.82 13.84
CA GLY A 473 28.96 -26.12 14.69
C GLY A 473 30.12 -25.47 13.92
N SER A 474 30.02 -25.32 12.61
CA SER A 474 30.97 -24.59 11.80
C SER A 474 30.71 -23.10 11.96
N ARG A 475 31.71 -22.30 12.40
CA ARG A 475 31.59 -20.85 12.38
C ARG A 475 31.52 -20.38 10.91
N VAL A 476 30.33 -20.05 10.44
CA VAL A 476 30.21 -19.23 9.22
C VAL A 476 30.54 -17.81 9.63
N PRO A 477 31.40 -17.09 8.88
CA PRO A 477 31.48 -15.64 9.03
C PRO A 477 30.07 -15.09 8.73
N HIS A 478 29.51 -14.30 9.67
CA HIS A 478 28.26 -13.58 9.44
C HIS A 478 28.25 -12.98 8.04
N ALA A 479 27.16 -13.19 7.32
CA ALA A 479 26.93 -12.64 6.00
C ALA A 479 27.45 -11.23 5.90
N LYS A 480 28.07 -10.92 4.76
CA LYS A 480 28.68 -9.63 4.40
C LYS A 480 28.01 -8.48 5.16
N GLN A 481 28.74 -7.87 6.12
CA GLN A 481 28.44 -6.51 6.50
C GLN A 481 28.35 -5.75 5.18
N ILE A 482 27.16 -5.27 4.87
CA ILE A 482 26.97 -4.33 3.77
C ILE A 482 27.88 -3.17 4.14
N ASP A 483 28.90 -2.92 3.33
CA ASP A 483 29.78 -1.76 3.51
C ASP A 483 28.89 -0.54 3.73
N GLU A 484 29.10 0.15 4.87
CA GLU A 484 28.40 1.40 5.14
C GLU A 484 28.55 2.28 3.90
N PRO A 485 27.45 2.80 3.30
CA PRO A 485 27.57 3.75 2.22
C PRO A 485 28.38 4.91 2.74
N SER A 486 29.43 5.27 2.00
CA SER A 486 30.34 6.37 2.34
C SER A 486 29.51 7.61 2.71
N LYS A 487 29.84 8.26 3.84
CA LYS A 487 29.11 9.42 4.39
C LYS A 487 29.02 10.65 3.47
N ASP A 488 29.48 10.54 2.22
CA ASP A 488 29.56 11.66 1.26
C ASP A 488 28.33 11.88 0.38
N SER A 489 27.25 11.09 0.54
CA SER A 489 26.01 11.29 -0.25
C SER A 489 24.89 12.03 0.48
N ARG A 490 25.13 12.64 1.64
CA ARG A 490 24.14 13.45 2.38
C ARG A 490 24.13 14.93 2.03
N SER A 491 24.37 15.29 0.78
CA SER A 491 24.11 16.65 0.33
C SER A 491 23.42 16.60 -1.01
N THR A 492 22.15 16.59 -1.02
CA THR A 492 21.21 17.13 -2.02
C THR A 492 19.87 16.39 -1.96
N ILE A 493 19.01 16.80 -1.08
CA ILE A 493 17.55 16.78 -1.31
C ILE A 493 17.02 18.13 -0.83
#